data_bb3cb3c523d791e268be521041fb5631
#
_entry.id   bb3cb3c523d791e268be521041fb5631
#
_cell.length_a   1.000
_cell.length_b   1.000
_cell.length_c   1.000
_cell.angle_alpha   90.00
_cell.angle_beta   90.00
_cell.angle_gamma   90.00
#
_symmetry.space_group_name_H-M   'P 1'
#
loop_
_entity.id
_entity.type
_entity.pdbx_description
1 polymer ?
#
loop_
_entity_poly.entity_id
_entity_poly.type
_entity_poly.pdbx_seq_one_letter_code
_entity_poly.pdbx_strand_id
1 'polypeptide(L)'
;AVSIPVIAAGGIADGEGVAAGFMLGAEAVQVGTRFVVAKESNAHPNYKAKILKARDIDTTVSAQHFGHAVRAIKNKLTRDFEQAEKDAFKQENPDLEVFEQMGAGALAKAVVHGDVDSGSVMAGQIAGLVSKEETVEEILKDLYYGAAKKIQEEASRWIGVTRND
;
A
#
# COMPACT_ATOMS: atom_id res chain seq x y z
N ALA A 1 12.05 -21.82 3.72
CA ALA A 1 10.88 -22.27 4.49
C ALA A 1 9.78 -22.85 3.56
N VAL A 2 9.68 -22.39 2.31
CA VAL A 2 8.76 -22.93 1.28
C VAL A 2 9.52 -23.23 0.01
N SER A 3 9.01 -24.18 -0.80
CA SER A 3 9.61 -24.59 -2.09
C SER A 3 8.82 -24.09 -3.30
N ILE A 4 7.86 -23.21 -3.09
CA ILE A 4 7.07 -22.56 -4.14
C ILE A 4 7.57 -21.14 -4.38
N PRO A 5 7.33 -20.56 -5.59
CA PRO A 5 7.63 -19.16 -5.88
C PRO A 5 7.00 -18.21 -4.85
N VAL A 6 7.77 -17.23 -4.39
CA VAL A 6 7.32 -16.21 -3.44
C VAL A 6 7.20 -14.86 -4.14
N ILE A 7 6.03 -14.25 -4.03
CA ILE A 7 5.75 -12.91 -4.56
C ILE A 7 5.73 -11.94 -3.38
N ALA A 8 6.63 -10.94 -3.38
CA ALA A 8 6.62 -9.90 -2.36
C ALA A 8 5.49 -8.89 -2.64
N ALA A 9 4.57 -8.73 -1.68
CA ALA A 9 3.44 -7.83 -1.81
C ALA A 9 3.39 -6.83 -0.65
N GLY A 10 3.18 -5.56 -0.97
CA GLY A 10 3.14 -4.46 -0.01
C GLY A 10 4.52 -3.89 0.34
N GLY A 11 4.56 -2.61 0.67
CA GLY A 11 5.80 -1.93 1.02
C GLY A 11 6.72 -1.57 -0.16
N ILE A 12 6.28 -1.78 -1.41
CA ILE A 12 7.08 -1.55 -2.62
C ILE A 12 6.49 -0.37 -3.39
N ALA A 13 7.29 0.69 -3.61
CA ALA A 13 6.88 1.89 -4.34
C ALA A 13 7.66 2.10 -5.64
N ASP A 14 8.90 1.67 -5.72
CA ASP A 14 9.87 2.00 -6.76
C ASP A 14 10.81 0.83 -7.09
N GLY A 15 11.74 1.06 -8.01
CA GLY A 15 12.72 0.05 -8.40
C GLY A 15 13.68 -0.35 -7.27
N GLU A 16 13.97 0.55 -6.32
CA GLU A 16 14.81 0.19 -5.15
C GLU A 16 14.09 -0.81 -4.25
N GLY A 17 12.79 -0.60 -3.99
CA GLY A 17 11.95 -1.55 -3.25
C GLY A 17 11.83 -2.90 -3.95
N VAL A 18 11.75 -2.92 -5.29
CA VAL A 18 11.77 -4.16 -6.09
C VAL A 18 13.11 -4.88 -5.93
N ALA A 19 14.23 -4.17 -6.06
CA ALA A 19 15.57 -4.73 -5.87
C ALA A 19 15.73 -5.35 -4.48
N ALA A 20 15.29 -4.65 -3.45
CA ALA A 20 15.31 -5.16 -2.07
C ALA A 20 14.49 -6.45 -1.92
N GLY A 21 13.29 -6.52 -2.51
CA GLY A 21 12.45 -7.72 -2.50
C GLY A 21 13.15 -8.93 -3.14
N PHE A 22 13.80 -8.74 -4.29
CA PHE A 22 14.55 -9.79 -4.97
C PHE A 22 15.79 -10.23 -4.19
N MET A 23 16.52 -9.30 -3.58
CA MET A 23 17.66 -9.61 -2.73
C MET A 23 17.28 -10.41 -1.48
N LEU A 24 16.04 -10.27 -1.01
CA LEU A 24 15.47 -11.09 0.07
C LEU A 24 14.91 -12.44 -0.40
N GLY A 25 14.98 -12.73 -1.71
CA GLY A 25 14.58 -14.02 -2.27
C GLY A 25 13.17 -14.07 -2.86
N ALA A 26 12.51 -12.94 -3.08
CA ALA A 26 11.27 -12.92 -3.85
C ALA A 26 11.55 -13.17 -5.34
N GLU A 27 10.65 -13.90 -6.00
CA GLU A 27 10.73 -14.18 -7.45
C GLU A 27 9.90 -13.19 -8.28
N ALA A 28 8.96 -12.49 -7.63
CA ALA A 28 8.18 -11.43 -8.23
C ALA A 28 7.74 -10.42 -7.17
N VAL A 29 7.15 -9.31 -7.61
CA VAL A 29 6.57 -8.28 -6.74
C VAL A 29 5.14 -7.95 -7.17
N GLN A 30 4.32 -7.57 -6.19
CA GLN A 30 2.97 -7.04 -6.43
C GLN A 30 2.88 -5.62 -5.87
N VAL A 31 2.63 -4.66 -6.74
CA VAL A 31 2.54 -3.23 -6.41
C VAL A 31 1.10 -2.77 -6.64
N GLY A 32 0.47 -2.17 -5.63
CA GLY A 32 -0.91 -1.68 -5.70
C GLY A 32 -1.00 -0.16 -5.70
N THR A 33 -0.66 0.49 -4.59
CA THR A 33 -0.92 1.91 -4.33
C THR A 33 -0.40 2.85 -5.43
N ARG A 34 0.78 2.59 -5.98
CA ARG A 34 1.34 3.41 -7.06
C ARG A 34 0.51 3.34 -8.34
N PHE A 35 -0.04 2.15 -8.67
CA PHE A 35 -0.90 2.00 -9.85
C PHE A 35 -2.31 2.60 -9.65
N VAL A 36 -2.77 2.75 -8.41
CA VAL A 36 -4.03 3.45 -8.13
C VAL A 36 -3.98 4.91 -8.59
N VAL A 37 -2.82 5.57 -8.48
CA VAL A 37 -2.64 6.96 -8.93
C VAL A 37 -2.13 7.08 -10.37
N ALA A 38 -1.99 5.98 -11.11
CA ALA A 38 -1.59 6.04 -12.52
C ALA A 38 -2.59 6.86 -13.34
N LYS A 39 -2.10 7.52 -14.40
CA LYS A 39 -2.94 8.34 -15.31
C LYS A 39 -4.10 7.54 -15.89
N GLU A 40 -3.85 6.26 -16.23
CA GLU A 40 -4.83 5.33 -16.79
C GLU A 40 -5.80 4.74 -15.76
N SER A 41 -5.55 4.92 -14.46
CA SER A 41 -6.45 4.44 -13.42
C SER A 41 -7.76 5.22 -13.41
N ASN A 42 -8.89 4.52 -13.36
CA ASN A 42 -10.23 5.08 -13.26
C ASN A 42 -10.62 5.51 -11.84
N ALA A 43 -9.70 5.48 -10.86
CA ALA A 43 -9.97 5.98 -9.53
C ALA A 43 -10.29 7.47 -9.57
N HIS A 44 -11.29 7.90 -8.79
CA HIS A 44 -11.73 9.28 -8.73
C HIS A 44 -10.56 10.24 -8.41
N PRO A 45 -10.49 11.44 -9.02
CA PRO A 45 -9.40 12.40 -8.77
C PRO A 45 -9.16 12.73 -7.29
N ASN A 46 -10.22 12.83 -6.49
CA ASN A 46 -10.08 13.05 -5.04
C ASN A 46 -9.34 11.89 -4.34
N TYR A 47 -9.59 10.64 -4.79
CA TYR A 47 -8.91 9.45 -4.26
C TYR A 47 -7.41 9.51 -4.56
N LYS A 48 -7.05 9.75 -5.82
CA LYS A 48 -5.66 9.94 -6.25
C LYS A 48 -4.99 11.08 -5.48
N ALA A 49 -5.64 12.23 -5.40
CA ALA A 49 -5.12 13.40 -4.68
C ALA A 49 -4.90 13.12 -3.18
N LYS A 50 -5.75 12.29 -2.56
CA LYS A 50 -5.59 11.91 -1.15
C LYS A 50 -4.33 11.06 -0.96
N ILE A 51 -4.05 10.13 -1.88
CA ILE A 51 -2.82 9.31 -1.86
C ILE A 51 -1.58 10.18 -2.10
N LEU A 52 -1.60 11.03 -3.14
CA LEU A 52 -0.47 11.90 -3.51
C LEU A 52 -0.08 12.92 -2.42
N LYS A 53 -1.00 13.22 -1.50
CA LYS A 53 -0.75 14.12 -0.35
C LYS A 53 -0.40 13.38 0.93
N ALA A 54 -0.44 12.03 0.90
CA ALA A 54 -0.20 11.24 2.09
C ALA A 54 1.28 11.30 2.51
N ARG A 55 1.49 11.32 3.81
CA ARG A 55 2.79 11.14 4.45
C ARG A 55 2.90 9.69 4.94
N ASP A 56 4.07 9.29 5.35
CA ASP A 56 4.37 7.98 5.92
C ASP A 56 3.50 7.58 7.11
N ILE A 57 3.08 8.57 7.92
CA ILE A 57 2.23 8.38 9.12
C ILE A 57 0.72 8.45 8.85
N ASP A 58 0.30 8.73 7.63
CA ASP A 58 -1.10 9.03 7.33
C ASP A 58 -1.95 7.78 7.04
N THR A 59 -1.39 6.56 7.09
CA THR A 59 -2.17 5.33 7.01
C THR A 59 -2.45 4.72 8.39
N THR A 60 -3.53 3.97 8.49
CA THR A 60 -3.91 3.18 9.66
C THR A 60 -4.55 1.87 9.24
N VAL A 61 -4.54 0.87 10.13
CA VAL A 61 -5.29 -0.38 9.95
C VAL A 61 -6.54 -0.30 10.81
N SER A 62 -7.69 -0.52 10.21
CA SER A 62 -9.00 -0.60 10.88
C SER A 62 -9.46 -2.04 10.97
N ALA A 63 -10.31 -2.36 11.94
CA ALA A 63 -10.93 -3.67 12.18
C ALA A 63 -9.91 -4.82 12.30
N GLN A 64 -8.71 -4.55 12.79
CA GLN A 64 -7.59 -5.49 12.85
C GLN A 64 -7.92 -6.71 13.74
N HIS A 65 -8.62 -6.51 14.83
CA HIS A 65 -8.90 -7.53 15.82
C HIS A 65 -10.19 -8.33 15.53
N PHE A 66 -10.95 -7.92 14.52
CA PHE A 66 -12.28 -8.48 14.23
C PHE A 66 -12.34 -9.15 12.83
N GLY A 67 -11.20 -9.52 12.27
CA GLY A 67 -11.12 -10.34 11.04
C GLY A 67 -11.27 -9.58 9.73
N HIS A 68 -11.44 -8.25 9.77
CA HIS A 68 -11.65 -7.40 8.60
C HIS A 68 -10.56 -6.34 8.45
N ALA A 69 -9.31 -6.69 8.73
CA ALA A 69 -8.18 -5.77 8.72
C ALA A 69 -8.00 -5.08 7.34
N VAL A 70 -8.19 -3.77 7.30
CA VAL A 70 -8.00 -2.95 6.09
C VAL A 70 -7.06 -1.79 6.40
N ARG A 71 -6.02 -1.63 5.59
CA ARG A 71 -5.17 -0.45 5.66
C ARG A 71 -5.70 0.63 4.72
N ALA A 72 -5.94 1.81 5.27
CA ALA A 72 -6.45 2.97 4.55
C ALA A 72 -5.77 4.27 5.02
N ILE A 73 -5.89 5.34 4.24
CA ILE A 73 -5.50 6.69 4.67
C ILE A 73 -6.49 7.18 5.72
N LYS A 74 -5.96 7.77 6.79
CA LYS A 74 -6.74 8.31 7.91
C LYS A 74 -7.76 9.34 7.44
N ASN A 75 -9.01 9.15 7.83
CA ASN A 75 -10.14 10.03 7.56
C ASN A 75 -11.23 9.86 8.62
N LYS A 76 -12.44 10.37 8.37
CA LYS A 76 -13.56 10.21 9.30
C LYS A 76 -13.89 8.71 9.49
N LEU A 77 -14.01 7.95 8.40
CA LEU A 77 -14.35 6.52 8.46
C LEU A 77 -13.37 5.73 9.34
N THR A 78 -12.07 5.94 9.17
CA THR A 78 -11.05 5.21 9.98
C THR A 78 -11.14 5.56 11.46
N ARG A 79 -11.51 6.79 11.82
CA ARG A 79 -11.76 7.18 13.22
C ARG A 79 -13.03 6.54 13.76
N ASP A 80 -14.07 6.46 12.94
CA ASP A 80 -15.34 5.80 13.33
C ASP A 80 -15.08 4.30 13.60
N PHE A 81 -14.28 3.63 12.76
CA PHE A 81 -13.82 2.25 12.99
C PHE A 81 -13.03 2.12 14.31
N GLU A 82 -12.07 3.01 14.53
CA GLU A 82 -11.24 3.00 15.75
C GLU A 82 -12.10 3.16 17.01
N GLN A 83 -13.14 4.01 16.94
CA GLN A 83 -14.07 4.17 18.06
C GLN A 83 -14.93 2.91 18.25
N ALA A 84 -15.45 2.34 17.17
CA ALA A 84 -16.23 1.10 17.23
C ALA A 84 -15.42 -0.07 17.81
N GLU A 85 -14.13 -0.20 17.42
CA GLU A 85 -13.23 -1.20 18.00
C GLU A 85 -13.04 -0.98 19.52
N LYS A 86 -12.79 0.25 19.95
CA LYS A 86 -12.65 0.59 21.38
C LYS A 86 -13.92 0.25 22.18
N ASP A 87 -15.08 0.43 21.57
CA ASP A 87 -16.36 0.13 22.24
C ASP A 87 -16.65 -1.38 22.24
N ALA A 88 -16.29 -2.10 21.18
CA ALA A 88 -16.38 -3.55 21.11
C ALA A 88 -15.49 -4.24 22.18
N PHE A 89 -14.27 -3.74 22.40
CA PHE A 89 -13.39 -4.28 23.45
C PHE A 89 -13.91 -4.17 24.89
N LYS A 90 -14.90 -3.30 25.14
CA LYS A 90 -15.54 -3.17 26.45
C LYS A 90 -16.67 -4.18 26.67
N GLN A 91 -17.09 -4.88 25.63
CA GLN A 91 -18.21 -5.81 25.62
C GLN A 91 -17.71 -7.25 25.74
N GLU A 92 -18.41 -8.08 26.48
CA GLU A 92 -18.10 -9.51 26.61
C GLU A 92 -18.40 -10.28 25.32
N ASN A 93 -19.45 -9.88 24.58
CA ASN A 93 -19.86 -10.44 23.30
C ASN A 93 -20.16 -9.28 22.32
N PRO A 94 -19.16 -8.73 21.64
CA PRO A 94 -19.36 -7.63 20.72
C PRO A 94 -20.09 -8.07 19.45
N ASP A 95 -20.98 -7.20 18.96
CA ASP A 95 -21.60 -7.37 17.64
C ASP A 95 -20.59 -7.04 16.53
N LEU A 96 -20.13 -8.06 15.82
CA LEU A 96 -19.15 -7.92 14.75
C LEU A 96 -19.76 -7.49 13.41
N GLU A 97 -21.08 -7.60 13.23
CA GLU A 97 -21.77 -7.15 12.00
C GLU A 97 -21.62 -5.63 11.80
N VAL A 98 -21.44 -4.87 12.89
CA VAL A 98 -21.19 -3.43 12.84
C VAL A 98 -19.99 -3.10 11.92
N PHE A 99 -18.92 -3.88 11.98
CA PHE A 99 -17.72 -3.63 11.14
C PHE A 99 -17.99 -3.93 9.67
N GLU A 100 -18.77 -4.97 9.36
CA GLU A 100 -19.17 -5.28 7.99
C GLU A 100 -20.06 -4.18 7.42
N GLN A 101 -21.06 -3.72 8.20
CA GLN A 101 -21.96 -2.65 7.80
C GLN A 101 -21.21 -1.33 7.57
N MET A 102 -20.24 -0.98 8.42
CA MET A 102 -19.40 0.21 8.24
C MET A 102 -18.53 0.12 6.99
N GLY A 103 -18.04 -1.08 6.65
CA GLY A 103 -17.22 -1.35 5.48
C GLY A 103 -18.01 -1.45 4.18
N ALA A 104 -19.29 -1.79 4.26
CA ALA A 104 -20.12 -2.05 3.07
C ALA A 104 -20.22 -0.83 2.16
N GLY A 105 -19.74 -1.00 0.92
CA GLY A 105 -19.74 0.06 -0.09
C GLY A 105 -18.75 1.20 0.16
N ALA A 106 -18.01 1.20 1.27
CA ALA A 106 -17.10 2.30 1.63
C ALA A 106 -16.00 2.53 0.60
N LEU A 107 -15.46 1.46 -0.03
CA LEU A 107 -14.50 1.60 -1.11
C LEU A 107 -15.12 2.28 -2.33
N ALA A 108 -16.32 1.89 -2.75
CA ALA A 108 -17.01 2.50 -3.88
C ALA A 108 -17.30 3.99 -3.64
N LYS A 109 -17.68 4.38 -2.41
CA LYS A 109 -17.83 5.81 -2.05
C LYS A 109 -16.59 6.62 -2.34
N ALA A 110 -15.41 6.10 -1.99
CA ALA A 110 -14.15 6.81 -2.20
C ALA A 110 -13.69 6.72 -3.67
N VAL A 111 -13.58 5.49 -4.23
CA VAL A 111 -12.91 5.28 -5.52
C VAL A 111 -13.77 5.68 -6.72
N VAL A 112 -15.10 5.57 -6.61
CA VAL A 112 -16.04 5.90 -7.68
C VAL A 112 -16.63 7.29 -7.49
N HIS A 113 -17.10 7.60 -6.28
CA HIS A 113 -17.84 8.83 -5.99
C HIS A 113 -16.97 9.94 -5.41
N GLY A 114 -15.70 9.69 -5.09
CA GLY A 114 -14.76 10.70 -4.62
C GLY A 114 -14.99 11.18 -3.20
N ASP A 115 -15.83 10.49 -2.42
CA ASP A 115 -16.01 10.76 -0.99
C ASP A 115 -14.84 10.15 -0.19
N VAL A 116 -13.80 10.92 -0.05
CA VAL A 116 -12.57 10.51 0.64
C VAL A 116 -12.62 10.72 2.16
N ASP A 117 -13.72 11.25 2.69
CA ASP A 117 -13.89 11.47 4.12
C ASP A 117 -14.72 10.36 4.78
N SER A 118 -15.84 9.96 4.18
CA SER A 118 -16.66 8.87 4.68
C SER A 118 -16.48 7.55 3.92
N GLY A 119 -15.72 7.55 2.83
CA GLY A 119 -15.34 6.37 2.07
C GLY A 119 -13.98 5.80 2.50
N SER A 120 -13.72 4.55 2.14
CA SER A 120 -12.44 3.89 2.42
C SER A 120 -11.40 4.21 1.34
N VAL A 121 -10.36 4.96 1.70
CA VAL A 121 -9.22 5.25 0.83
C VAL A 121 -8.13 4.24 1.10
N MET A 122 -8.31 3.03 0.54
CA MET A 122 -7.34 1.94 0.73
C MET A 122 -6.00 2.29 0.08
N ALA A 123 -4.94 2.23 0.88
CA ALA A 123 -3.57 2.46 0.44
C ALA A 123 -2.59 1.76 1.38
N GLY A 124 -1.48 1.25 0.83
CA GLY A 124 -0.41 0.64 1.62
C GLY A 124 0.40 1.68 2.40
N GLN A 125 1.26 1.22 3.30
CA GLN A 125 2.17 2.07 4.09
C GLN A 125 3.05 2.96 3.22
N ILE A 126 3.37 2.51 2.00
CA ILE A 126 4.20 3.25 1.05
C ILE A 126 3.49 4.47 0.43
N ALA A 127 2.25 4.76 0.81
CA ALA A 127 1.52 5.90 0.24
C ALA A 127 2.34 7.20 0.30
N GLY A 128 3.09 7.42 1.39
CA GLY A 128 3.98 8.58 1.54
C GLY A 128 5.15 8.66 0.55
N LEU A 129 5.47 7.57 -0.15
CA LEU A 129 6.50 7.54 -1.20
C LEU A 129 5.92 7.83 -2.60
N VAL A 130 4.58 7.80 -2.74
CA VAL A 130 3.90 8.03 -4.02
C VAL A 130 3.58 9.51 -4.16
N SER A 131 4.44 10.24 -4.85
CA SER A 131 4.42 11.72 -4.89
C SER A 131 3.97 12.32 -6.21
N LYS A 132 3.78 11.51 -7.26
CA LYS A 132 3.41 11.98 -8.61
C LYS A 132 2.48 11.01 -9.32
N GLU A 133 1.69 11.56 -10.25
CA GLU A 133 0.88 10.79 -11.18
C GLU A 133 1.71 10.51 -12.45
N GLU A 134 1.82 9.23 -12.80
CA GLU A 134 2.62 8.73 -13.91
C GLU A 134 1.76 7.83 -14.81
N THR A 135 2.20 7.57 -16.02
CA THR A 135 1.60 6.51 -16.84
C THR A 135 1.99 5.13 -16.31
N VAL A 136 1.18 4.12 -16.61
CA VAL A 136 1.51 2.72 -16.29
C VAL A 136 2.86 2.33 -16.90
N GLU A 137 3.16 2.80 -18.11
CA GLU A 137 4.44 2.55 -18.78
C GLU A 137 5.62 3.14 -18.00
N GLU A 138 5.51 4.39 -17.54
CA GLU A 138 6.53 5.06 -16.73
C GLU A 138 6.77 4.30 -15.41
N ILE A 139 5.69 3.89 -14.74
CA ILE A 139 5.76 3.10 -13.50
C ILE A 139 6.47 1.76 -13.74
N LEU A 140 6.07 1.02 -14.79
CA LEU A 140 6.68 -0.27 -15.11
C LEU A 140 8.17 -0.13 -15.47
N LYS A 141 8.54 0.91 -16.22
CA LYS A 141 9.95 1.20 -16.54
C LYS A 141 10.77 1.48 -15.28
N ASP A 142 10.24 2.28 -14.36
CA ASP A 142 10.93 2.56 -13.11
C ASP A 142 11.08 1.29 -12.25
N LEU A 143 10.01 0.52 -12.08
CA LEU A 143 10.06 -0.72 -11.30
C LEU A 143 11.06 -1.73 -11.87
N TYR A 144 11.10 -1.92 -13.18
CA TYR A 144 11.96 -2.91 -13.84
C TYR A 144 13.40 -2.41 -14.01
N TYR A 145 13.59 -1.28 -14.70
CA TYR A 145 14.93 -0.79 -14.98
C TYR A 145 15.58 -0.15 -13.74
N GLY A 146 14.80 0.47 -12.86
CA GLY A 146 15.28 0.97 -11.58
C GLY A 146 15.80 -0.16 -10.70
N ALA A 147 15.10 -1.27 -10.63
CA ALA A 147 15.56 -2.46 -9.90
C ALA A 147 16.84 -3.04 -10.51
N ALA A 148 16.88 -3.24 -11.83
CA ALA A 148 18.06 -3.77 -12.51
C ALA A 148 19.29 -2.89 -12.29
N LYS A 149 19.13 -1.58 -12.42
CA LYS A 149 20.19 -0.59 -12.16
C LYS A 149 20.69 -0.67 -10.73
N LYS A 150 19.77 -0.70 -9.75
CA LYS A 150 20.12 -0.77 -8.33
C LYS A 150 20.90 -2.04 -7.99
N ILE A 151 20.46 -3.19 -8.49
CA ILE A 151 21.16 -4.47 -8.29
C ILE A 151 22.57 -4.41 -8.88
N GLN A 152 22.73 -3.85 -10.07
CA GLN A 152 24.03 -3.73 -10.73
C GLN A 152 24.97 -2.79 -9.96
N GLU A 153 24.47 -1.65 -9.49
CA GLU A 153 25.25 -0.68 -8.69
C GLU A 153 25.76 -1.31 -7.41
N GLU A 154 24.88 -2.00 -6.67
CA GLU A 154 25.26 -2.65 -5.42
C GLU A 154 26.24 -3.84 -5.67
N ALA A 155 25.99 -4.68 -6.66
CA ALA A 155 26.91 -5.74 -7.03
C ALA A 155 28.30 -5.21 -7.35
N SER A 156 28.40 -4.11 -8.12
CA SER A 156 29.68 -3.48 -8.48
C SER A 156 30.40 -2.93 -7.24
N ARG A 157 29.66 -2.38 -6.28
CA ARG A 157 30.20 -1.85 -5.02
C ARG A 157 30.82 -2.97 -4.18
N TRP A 158 30.14 -4.10 -4.02
CA TRP A 158 30.60 -5.23 -3.23
C TRP A 158 31.77 -5.98 -3.89
N ILE A 159 31.75 -6.19 -5.21
CA ILE A 159 32.85 -6.81 -5.95
C ILE A 159 34.14 -5.98 -5.83
N GLY A 160 34.03 -4.64 -5.76
CA GLY A 160 35.19 -3.77 -5.55
C GLY A 160 35.84 -3.92 -4.16
N VAL A 161 35.06 -4.27 -3.13
CA VAL A 161 35.55 -4.50 -1.76
C VAL A 161 36.29 -5.84 -1.63
N THR A 162 35.85 -6.88 -2.34
CA THR A 162 36.45 -8.24 -2.24
C THR A 162 37.79 -8.39 -3.00
N ARG A 163 38.23 -7.36 -3.73
CA ARG A 163 39.53 -7.41 -4.50
C ARG A 163 40.73 -6.82 -3.74
N ASN A 164 40.56 -6.33 -2.53
CA ASN A 164 41.62 -5.70 -1.74
C ASN A 164 42.12 -6.53 -0.55
N ASP A 165 41.77 -7.83 -0.49
CA ASP A 165 42.31 -8.78 0.52
C ASP A 165 43.38 -9.68 -0.12
#